data_90cb259c03be8bf3a81af3feafaf2974
#
_entry.id   90cb259c03be8bf3a81af3feafaf2974
#
_cell.length_a   1.000
_cell.length_b   1.000
_cell.length_c   1.000
_cell.angle_alpha   90.00
_cell.angle_beta   90.00
_cell.angle_gamma   90.00
#
_symmetry.space_group_name_H-M   'P 1'
#
loop_
_entity.id
_entity.type
_entity.pdbx_description
1 polymer ?
#
loop_
_entity_poly.entity_id
_entity_poly.type
_entity_poly.pdbx_seq_one_letter_code
_entity_poly.pdbx_strand_id
1 'polypeptide(L)'
;MPNTLLTPSIIAKEAILVLQNNMVFSGLVHRDFSNEFAKVGDTITVRKPATFTANEWNGSTIDIQDANETGVPVKMDKIIDVSFAAGSKELALSIQDFSTQFIQPAMRAHAQKLDSMIAGLWVDVPYFAQVGATPSMQDWANTDMIMNQNKVPTDSRNMVIDPMTKSKYIALPEILHASKSGSTDALRKASLGDDLMGFAAYMDQNIVNKAPGTATAGTATGTLGASTVDLASVTPAAGTILKGDVVTIDGNQYVCTEDATAVTGAIS
;
A
#
# COMPACT_ATOMS: atom_id res chain seq x y z
N MET A 1 18.51 28.05 39.84
CA MET A 1 17.77 26.79 39.70
C MET A 1 18.40 26.03 38.55
N PRO A 2 18.75 24.75 38.69
CA PRO A 2 19.30 24.00 37.58
C PRO A 2 18.20 23.82 36.51
N ASN A 3 18.52 24.17 35.27
CA ASN A 3 17.63 23.92 34.13
C ASN A 3 17.50 22.41 33.93
N THR A 4 16.34 21.85 34.18
CA THR A 4 15.99 20.47 33.79
C THR A 4 15.73 20.43 32.30
N LEU A 5 16.80 20.25 31.52
CA LEU A 5 16.67 19.99 30.10
C LEU A 5 16.12 18.57 29.90
N LEU A 6 15.13 18.44 29.02
CA LEU A 6 14.68 17.13 28.55
C LEU A 6 15.87 16.39 27.99
N THR A 7 16.16 15.24 28.58
CA THR A 7 17.22 14.39 28.04
C THR A 7 16.78 13.85 26.67
N PRO A 8 17.69 13.69 25.69
CA PRO A 8 17.34 13.17 24.37
C PRO A 8 16.52 11.88 24.40
N SER A 9 16.71 11.05 25.42
CA SER A 9 15.95 9.81 25.60
C SER A 9 14.45 10.03 25.93
N ILE A 10 14.10 11.09 26.67
CA ILE A 10 12.73 11.43 26.99
C ILE A 10 12.05 12.02 25.76
N ILE A 11 12.72 12.88 25.04
CA ILE A 11 12.25 13.45 23.75
C ILE A 11 11.99 12.33 22.76
N ALA A 12 12.89 11.36 22.63
CA ALA A 12 12.74 10.24 21.72
C ALA A 12 11.53 9.37 22.07
N LYS A 13 11.30 9.08 23.35
CA LYS A 13 10.13 8.28 23.78
C LYS A 13 8.81 8.97 23.47
N GLU A 14 8.72 10.26 23.73
CA GLU A 14 7.52 11.04 23.42
C GLU A 14 7.29 11.14 21.91
N ALA A 15 8.34 11.37 21.13
CA ALA A 15 8.30 11.40 19.69
C ALA A 15 7.78 10.08 19.08
N ILE A 16 8.26 8.94 19.58
CA ILE A 16 7.78 7.62 19.13
C ILE A 16 6.30 7.42 19.42
N LEU A 17 5.83 7.81 20.60
CA LEU A 17 4.42 7.67 20.97
C LEU A 17 3.52 8.50 20.05
N VAL A 18 3.90 9.75 19.78
CA VAL A 18 3.14 10.63 18.87
C VAL A 18 3.18 10.08 17.44
N LEU A 19 4.31 9.55 16.99
CA LEU A 19 4.45 8.93 15.68
C LEU A 19 3.51 7.74 15.53
N GLN A 20 3.52 6.80 16.46
CA GLN A 20 2.68 5.59 16.41
C GLN A 20 1.18 5.92 16.37
N ASN A 21 0.75 6.92 17.11
CA ASN A 21 -0.66 7.32 17.17
C ASN A 21 -1.17 8.00 15.89
N ASN A 22 -0.28 8.44 15.00
CA ASN A 22 -0.65 9.15 13.77
C ASN A 22 -0.44 8.33 12.49
N MET A 23 0.04 7.08 12.59
CA MET A 23 0.28 6.21 11.44
C MET A 23 -0.84 5.18 11.29
N VAL A 24 -1.37 5.03 10.06
CA VAL A 24 -2.37 4.01 9.72
C VAL A 24 -1.71 2.86 8.97
N PHE A 25 -1.06 3.12 7.86
CA PHE A 25 -0.47 2.08 7.00
C PHE A 25 0.60 1.26 7.70
N SER A 26 1.46 1.89 8.50
CA SER A 26 2.53 1.16 9.18
C SER A 26 2.03 0.12 10.17
N GLY A 27 0.78 0.27 10.67
CA GLY A 27 0.11 -0.71 11.52
C GLY A 27 -0.44 -1.92 10.77
N LEU A 28 -0.70 -1.78 9.48
CA LEU A 28 -1.38 -2.77 8.65
C LEU A 28 -0.43 -3.59 7.78
N VAL A 29 0.81 -3.13 7.59
CA VAL A 29 1.82 -3.85 6.81
C VAL A 29 2.57 -4.88 7.65
N HIS A 30 3.13 -5.89 6.98
CA HIS A 30 3.94 -6.94 7.60
C HIS A 30 5.26 -6.37 8.16
N ARG A 31 5.62 -6.70 9.41
CA ARG A 31 6.77 -6.13 10.13
C ARG A 31 7.66 -7.18 10.82
N ASP A 32 7.55 -8.45 10.47
CA ASP A 32 8.22 -9.52 11.22
C ASP A 32 9.75 -9.48 11.13
N PHE A 33 10.28 -8.84 10.09
CA PHE A 33 11.75 -8.77 9.86
C PHE A 33 12.41 -7.50 10.42
N SER A 34 11.70 -6.66 11.14
CA SER A 34 12.23 -5.37 11.65
C SER A 34 13.43 -5.53 12.58
N ASN A 35 13.53 -6.64 13.31
CA ASN A 35 14.61 -6.92 14.26
C ASN A 35 15.88 -7.46 13.61
N GLU A 36 15.85 -7.84 12.34
CA GLU A 36 16.98 -8.42 11.62
C GLU A 36 17.88 -7.35 10.97
N PHE A 37 17.35 -6.12 10.79
CA PHE A 37 18.11 -5.02 10.23
C PHE A 37 18.98 -4.35 11.29
N ALA A 38 20.28 -4.36 11.11
CA ALA A 38 21.24 -3.72 12.02
C ALA A 38 21.63 -2.31 11.57
N LYS A 39 21.69 -2.04 10.26
CA LYS A 39 22.14 -0.78 9.68
C LYS A 39 21.41 -0.43 8.42
N VAL A 40 21.40 0.86 8.09
CA VAL A 40 20.92 1.36 6.78
C VAL A 40 21.79 0.79 5.67
N GLY A 41 21.16 0.28 4.63
CA GLY A 41 21.82 -0.40 3.53
C GLY A 41 21.93 -1.91 3.69
N ASP A 42 21.61 -2.45 4.87
CA ASP A 42 21.54 -3.90 5.08
C ASP A 42 20.47 -4.52 4.18
N THR A 43 20.79 -5.70 3.68
CA THR A 43 19.89 -6.50 2.85
C THR A 43 19.64 -7.82 3.55
N ILE A 44 18.38 -8.11 3.82
CA ILE A 44 17.95 -9.40 4.36
C ILE A 44 17.35 -10.21 3.21
N THR A 45 17.69 -11.48 3.13
CA THR A 45 17.07 -12.39 2.17
C THR A 45 15.93 -13.14 2.84
N VAL A 46 14.70 -12.78 2.50
CA VAL A 46 13.50 -13.49 2.96
C VAL A 46 13.32 -14.74 2.09
N ARG A 47 13.36 -15.91 2.71
CA ARG A 47 13.17 -17.18 2.00
C ARG A 47 11.70 -17.35 1.61
N LYS A 48 11.44 -17.73 0.38
CA LYS A 48 10.12 -18.19 -0.05
C LYS A 48 10.02 -19.69 0.24
N PRO A 49 8.88 -20.15 0.80
CA PRO A 49 8.62 -21.58 0.95
C PRO A 49 8.69 -22.30 -0.40
N ALA A 50 9.23 -23.52 -0.40
CA ALA A 50 9.19 -24.35 -1.57
C ALA A 50 7.74 -24.69 -1.96
N THR A 51 7.43 -24.67 -3.24
CA THR A 51 6.10 -25.05 -3.75
C THR A 51 6.16 -26.49 -4.26
N PHE A 52 5.19 -27.31 -3.80
CA PHE A 52 5.02 -28.67 -4.25
C PHE A 52 3.72 -28.83 -5.02
N THR A 53 3.75 -29.67 -6.05
CA THR A 53 2.56 -30.03 -6.83
C THR A 53 2.05 -31.39 -6.36
N ALA A 54 0.78 -31.51 -6.01
CA ALA A 54 0.20 -32.80 -5.70
C ALA A 54 -0.13 -33.56 -7.00
N ASN A 55 0.48 -34.71 -7.17
CA ASN A 55 0.24 -35.60 -8.32
C ASN A 55 -0.58 -36.81 -7.88
N GLU A 56 -1.49 -37.27 -8.73
CA GLU A 56 -2.18 -38.54 -8.50
C GLU A 56 -1.23 -39.71 -8.70
N TRP A 57 -1.22 -40.64 -7.76
CA TRP A 57 -0.41 -41.83 -7.85
C TRP A 57 -0.97 -42.81 -8.90
N ASN A 58 -0.17 -43.16 -9.85
CA ASN A 58 -0.53 -44.07 -10.96
C ASN A 58 -0.39 -45.59 -10.62
N GLY A 59 -0.07 -45.93 -9.35
CA GLY A 59 0.06 -47.32 -8.89
C GLY A 59 1.43 -47.94 -9.07
N SER A 60 2.41 -47.29 -9.73
CA SER A 60 3.72 -47.87 -10.03
C SER A 60 4.94 -47.03 -9.67
N THR A 61 4.87 -45.70 -9.84
CA THR A 61 6.00 -44.78 -9.61
C THR A 61 5.61 -43.62 -8.74
N ILE A 62 6.52 -43.16 -7.89
CA ILE A 62 6.39 -41.95 -7.07
C ILE A 62 7.28 -40.88 -7.70
N ASP A 63 6.70 -39.76 -8.08
CA ASP A 63 7.45 -38.60 -8.55
C ASP A 63 8.05 -37.85 -7.35
N ILE A 64 9.39 -37.88 -7.25
CA ILE A 64 10.13 -37.13 -6.24
C ILE A 64 10.33 -35.72 -6.76
N GLN A 65 9.83 -34.72 -6.06
CA GLN A 65 9.99 -33.31 -6.41
C GLN A 65 11.16 -32.71 -5.63
N ASP A 66 12.03 -31.99 -6.34
CA ASP A 66 13.10 -31.22 -5.72
C ASP A 66 12.55 -29.98 -5.04
N ALA A 67 12.94 -29.73 -3.79
CA ALA A 67 12.62 -28.52 -3.05
C ALA A 67 13.56 -27.38 -3.49
N ASN A 68 13.08 -26.47 -4.32
CA ASN A 68 13.81 -25.27 -4.70
C ASN A 68 13.37 -24.10 -3.83
N GLU A 69 14.25 -23.68 -2.91
CA GLU A 69 14.04 -22.46 -2.12
C GLU A 69 14.56 -21.24 -2.88
N THR A 70 13.70 -20.27 -3.09
CA THR A 70 14.09 -18.98 -3.64
C THR A 70 14.03 -17.90 -2.56
N GLY A 71 14.87 -16.85 -2.65
CA GLY A 71 14.89 -15.75 -1.71
C GLY A 71 14.54 -14.42 -2.37
N VAL A 72 13.84 -13.56 -1.63
CA VAL A 72 13.59 -12.17 -2.03
C VAL A 72 14.49 -11.27 -1.18
N PRO A 73 15.39 -10.47 -1.79
CA PRO A 73 16.17 -9.51 -1.04
C PRO A 73 15.29 -8.32 -0.63
N VAL A 74 15.27 -8.01 0.66
CA VAL A 74 14.63 -6.82 1.24
C VAL A 74 15.73 -5.90 1.73
N LYS A 75 15.81 -4.71 1.17
CA LYS A 75 16.85 -3.73 1.48
C LYS A 75 16.28 -2.53 2.21
N MET A 76 16.96 -2.09 3.26
CA MET A 76 16.66 -0.83 3.94
C MET A 76 17.34 0.33 3.19
N ASP A 77 16.63 1.03 2.31
CA ASP A 77 17.17 2.06 1.42
C ASP A 77 16.61 3.47 1.68
N LYS A 78 15.57 3.62 2.49
CA LYS A 78 14.91 4.90 2.74
C LYS A 78 15.17 5.40 4.14
N ILE A 79 15.60 6.65 4.24
CA ILE A 79 15.71 7.40 5.50
C ILE A 79 14.83 8.63 5.38
N ILE A 80 14.00 8.85 6.39
CA ILE A 80 13.17 10.05 6.47
C ILE A 80 13.78 10.92 7.57
N ASP A 81 13.99 12.19 7.29
CA ASP A 81 14.53 13.17 8.24
C ASP A 81 13.58 14.37 8.36
N VAL A 82 13.41 14.84 9.58
CA VAL A 82 12.71 16.09 9.90
C VAL A 82 13.60 16.87 10.87
N SER A 83 14.33 17.83 10.35
CA SER A 83 15.28 18.65 11.12
C SER A 83 14.70 20.02 11.42
N PHE A 84 14.85 20.49 12.63
CA PHE A 84 14.55 21.87 13.04
C PHE A 84 15.65 22.41 13.95
N ALA A 85 15.87 23.71 13.87
CA ALA A 85 16.82 24.40 14.73
C ALA A 85 16.07 25.08 15.88
N ALA A 86 16.49 24.83 17.12
CA ALA A 86 15.96 25.50 18.29
C ALA A 86 17.01 26.44 18.87
N GLY A 87 16.67 27.74 19.01
CA GLY A 87 17.54 28.73 19.63
C GLY A 87 17.56 28.62 21.16
N SER A 88 18.56 29.22 21.79
CA SER A 88 18.69 29.20 23.27
C SER A 88 17.48 29.82 23.99
N LYS A 89 16.76 30.72 23.36
CA LYS A 89 15.52 31.31 23.91
C LYS A 89 14.34 30.34 23.87
N GLU A 90 14.26 29.50 22.83
CA GLU A 90 13.21 28.51 22.64
C GLU A 90 13.39 27.31 23.56
N LEU A 91 14.65 26.95 23.87
CA LEU A 91 14.98 25.93 24.85
C LEU A 91 14.63 26.35 26.31
N ALA A 92 14.36 27.65 26.54
CA ALA A 92 13.89 28.15 27.84
C ALA A 92 12.37 28.01 28.04
N LEU A 93 11.63 27.58 27.02
CA LEU A 93 10.22 27.22 27.11
C LEU A 93 9.98 26.05 28.07
N SER A 94 8.78 25.97 28.62
CA SER A 94 8.40 24.78 29.41
C SER A 94 8.48 23.53 28.55
N ILE A 95 8.81 22.40 29.15
CA ILE A 95 8.95 21.10 28.46
C ILE A 95 7.69 20.75 27.67
N GLN A 96 6.53 21.04 28.24
CA GLN A 96 5.24 20.75 27.63
C GLN A 96 4.97 21.65 26.42
N ASP A 97 5.33 22.92 26.48
CA ASP A 97 5.19 23.85 25.37
C ASP A 97 6.15 23.50 24.22
N PHE A 98 7.37 23.10 24.54
CA PHE A 98 8.36 22.64 23.55
C PHE A 98 7.87 21.39 22.81
N SER A 99 7.33 20.42 23.53
CA SER A 99 6.75 19.20 22.92
C SER A 99 5.60 19.55 21.98
N THR A 100 4.68 20.38 22.43
CA THR A 100 3.46 20.72 21.66
C THR A 100 3.79 21.56 20.42
N GLN A 101 4.78 22.46 20.51
CA GLN A 101 5.08 23.41 19.44
C GLN A 101 6.08 22.86 18.41
N PHE A 102 7.00 21.98 18.81
CA PHE A 102 8.07 21.50 17.94
C PHE A 102 8.00 19.98 17.69
N ILE A 103 7.91 19.16 18.74
CA ILE A 103 8.02 17.71 18.59
C ILE A 103 6.78 17.15 17.88
N GLN A 104 5.58 17.50 18.32
CA GLN A 104 4.35 16.96 17.75
C GLN A 104 4.17 17.31 16.27
N PRO A 105 4.35 18.57 15.80
CA PRO A 105 4.28 18.87 14.36
C PRO A 105 5.35 18.15 13.54
N ALA A 106 6.58 18.03 14.05
CA ALA A 106 7.65 17.31 13.37
C ALA A 106 7.31 15.82 13.21
N MET A 107 6.79 15.18 14.26
CA MET A 107 6.40 13.78 14.21
C MET A 107 5.17 13.53 13.32
N ARG A 108 4.22 14.45 13.28
CA ARG A 108 3.10 14.38 12.32
C ARG A 108 3.58 14.44 10.88
N ALA A 109 4.50 15.36 10.56
CA ALA A 109 5.07 15.43 9.22
C ALA A 109 5.84 14.16 8.85
N HIS A 110 6.55 13.56 9.81
CA HIS A 110 7.26 12.30 9.64
C HIS A 110 6.27 11.13 9.38
N ALA A 111 5.20 11.04 10.17
CA ALA A 111 4.14 10.05 10.01
C ALA A 111 3.46 10.15 8.64
N GLN A 112 3.07 11.37 8.23
CA GLN A 112 2.46 11.61 6.93
C GLN A 112 3.38 11.19 5.77
N LYS A 113 4.67 11.49 5.87
CA LYS A 113 5.64 11.09 4.86
C LYS A 113 5.78 9.57 4.78
N LEU A 114 5.86 8.91 5.93
CA LEU A 114 5.97 7.45 6.00
C LEU A 114 4.71 6.77 5.43
N ASP A 115 3.53 7.18 5.86
CA ASP A 115 2.27 6.63 5.36
C ASP A 115 2.10 6.87 3.85
N SER A 116 2.44 8.07 3.34
CA SER A 116 2.39 8.33 1.90
C SER A 116 3.38 7.49 1.09
N MET A 117 4.55 7.16 1.65
CA MET A 117 5.53 6.29 0.99
C MET A 117 5.03 4.83 0.94
N ILE A 118 4.46 4.33 2.04
CA ILE A 118 3.88 2.98 2.07
C ILE A 118 2.66 2.92 1.14
N ALA A 119 1.76 3.92 1.23
CA ALA A 119 0.61 4.01 0.34
C ALA A 119 1.02 4.05 -1.14
N GLY A 120 2.13 4.71 -1.48
CA GLY A 120 2.62 4.80 -2.86
C GLY A 120 3.06 3.47 -3.47
N LEU A 121 3.31 2.44 -2.68
CA LEU A 121 3.72 1.12 -3.18
C LEU A 121 2.62 0.38 -3.95
N TRP A 122 1.35 0.82 -3.86
CA TRP A 122 0.27 0.23 -4.65
C TRP A 122 0.53 0.27 -6.16
N VAL A 123 1.34 1.22 -6.60
CA VAL A 123 1.74 1.40 -8.01
C VAL A 123 2.49 0.18 -8.57
N ASP A 124 3.16 -0.59 -7.73
CA ASP A 124 3.91 -1.78 -8.12
C ASP A 124 3.07 -3.09 -8.08
N VAL A 125 1.77 -3.00 -7.72
CA VAL A 125 0.86 -4.16 -7.61
C VAL A 125 0.01 -4.29 -8.88
N PRO A 126 0.06 -5.45 -9.59
CA PRO A 126 -0.66 -5.64 -10.85
C PRO A 126 -2.16 -5.85 -10.69
N TYR A 127 -2.61 -6.24 -9.50
CA TYR A 127 -4.00 -6.59 -9.27
C TYR A 127 -4.83 -5.38 -8.85
N PHE A 128 -5.88 -5.07 -9.59
CA PHE A 128 -6.81 -4.00 -9.25
C PHE A 128 -8.24 -4.39 -9.60
N ALA A 129 -9.18 -3.87 -8.81
CA ALA A 129 -10.60 -3.88 -9.13
C ALA A 129 -10.99 -2.51 -9.66
N GLN A 130 -11.57 -2.46 -10.84
CA GLN A 130 -12.05 -1.19 -11.38
C GLN A 130 -13.32 -0.77 -10.65
N VAL A 131 -13.30 0.38 -10.02
CA VAL A 131 -14.44 1.00 -9.36
C VAL A 131 -15.10 1.96 -10.35
N GLY A 132 -16.43 1.87 -10.48
CA GLY A 132 -17.18 2.80 -11.31
C GLY A 132 -17.19 4.23 -10.75
N ALA A 133 -17.65 5.18 -11.55
CA ALA A 133 -17.83 6.57 -11.11
C ALA A 133 -18.79 6.70 -9.91
N THR A 134 -19.74 5.77 -9.79
CA THR A 134 -20.67 5.63 -8.67
C THR A 134 -20.26 4.41 -7.85
N PRO A 135 -19.68 4.56 -6.66
CA PRO A 135 -19.34 3.46 -5.78
C PRO A 135 -20.56 2.61 -5.40
N SER A 136 -20.35 1.31 -5.31
CA SER A 136 -21.38 0.33 -4.96
C SER A 136 -20.81 -0.75 -4.05
N MET A 137 -21.65 -1.54 -3.41
CA MET A 137 -21.21 -2.70 -2.64
C MET A 137 -20.58 -3.78 -3.53
N GLN A 138 -20.87 -3.75 -4.84
CA GLN A 138 -20.25 -4.65 -5.82
C GLN A 138 -18.73 -4.44 -5.93
N ASP A 139 -18.23 -3.23 -5.67
CA ASP A 139 -16.79 -2.93 -5.72
C ASP A 139 -16.03 -3.71 -4.65
N TRP A 140 -16.62 -3.82 -3.44
CA TRP A 140 -16.08 -4.64 -2.36
C TRP A 140 -16.08 -6.13 -2.70
N ALA A 141 -17.19 -6.60 -3.28
CA ALA A 141 -17.30 -7.99 -3.75
C ALA A 141 -16.29 -8.31 -4.86
N ASN A 142 -16.06 -7.38 -5.78
CA ASN A 142 -15.05 -7.54 -6.84
C ASN A 142 -13.63 -7.58 -6.27
N THR A 143 -13.35 -6.76 -5.27
CA THR A 143 -12.04 -6.78 -4.58
C THR A 143 -11.82 -8.11 -3.88
N ASP A 144 -12.83 -8.62 -3.14
CA ASP A 144 -12.77 -9.93 -2.50
C ASP A 144 -12.57 -11.05 -3.53
N MET A 145 -13.30 -11.01 -4.64
CA MET A 145 -13.16 -11.98 -5.74
C MET A 145 -11.73 -12.03 -6.27
N ILE A 146 -11.11 -10.88 -6.54
CA ILE A 146 -9.73 -10.81 -7.07
C ILE A 146 -8.73 -11.38 -6.04
N MET A 147 -8.89 -11.05 -4.75
CA MET A 147 -8.03 -11.59 -3.70
C MET A 147 -8.18 -13.12 -3.59
N ASN A 148 -9.41 -13.64 -3.68
CA ASN A 148 -9.68 -15.08 -3.62
C ASN A 148 -9.13 -15.83 -4.85
N GLN A 149 -9.24 -15.25 -6.06
CA GLN A 149 -8.65 -15.81 -7.27
C GLN A 149 -7.11 -15.91 -7.15
N ASN A 150 -6.49 -14.96 -6.47
CA ASN A 150 -5.05 -14.96 -6.21
C ASN A 150 -4.66 -15.74 -4.95
N LYS A 151 -5.59 -16.50 -4.35
CA LYS A 151 -5.36 -17.36 -3.18
C LYS A 151 -4.80 -16.61 -1.96
N VAL A 152 -5.16 -15.32 -1.80
CA VAL A 152 -4.80 -14.54 -0.63
C VAL A 152 -5.58 -15.06 0.58
N PRO A 153 -4.95 -15.29 1.74
CA PRO A 153 -5.65 -15.71 2.96
C PRO A 153 -6.83 -14.78 3.29
N THR A 154 -7.90 -15.35 3.85
CA THR A 154 -9.11 -14.59 4.21
C THR A 154 -8.98 -13.87 5.55
N ASP A 155 -8.01 -14.29 6.36
CA ASP A 155 -7.81 -13.73 7.69
C ASP A 155 -7.12 -12.37 7.61
N SER A 156 -7.57 -11.44 8.45
CA SER A 156 -6.95 -10.12 8.65
C SER A 156 -6.82 -9.28 7.37
N ARG A 157 -7.82 -9.31 6.50
CA ARG A 157 -7.86 -8.44 5.33
C ARG A 157 -8.22 -7.02 5.74
N ASN A 158 -7.38 -6.07 5.35
CA ASN A 158 -7.55 -4.66 5.65
C ASN A 158 -7.80 -3.88 4.36
N MET A 159 -8.68 -2.89 4.42
CA MET A 159 -8.93 -1.96 3.33
C MET A 159 -8.72 -0.53 3.82
N VAL A 160 -7.88 0.22 3.14
CA VAL A 160 -7.65 1.64 3.44
C VAL A 160 -8.24 2.48 2.33
N ILE A 161 -9.09 3.43 2.67
CA ILE A 161 -9.81 4.28 1.73
C ILE A 161 -9.57 5.76 2.03
N ASP A 162 -9.65 6.59 1.00
CA ASP A 162 -9.57 8.03 1.13
C ASP A 162 -10.86 8.64 1.69
N PRO A 163 -10.84 9.86 2.24
CA PRO A 163 -12.02 10.50 2.84
C PRO A 163 -13.17 10.70 1.85
N MET A 164 -12.88 10.99 0.57
CA MET A 164 -13.90 11.18 -0.46
C MET A 164 -14.63 9.87 -0.74
N THR A 165 -13.90 8.80 -0.95
CA THR A 165 -14.44 7.46 -1.19
C THR A 165 -15.24 6.98 0.03
N LYS A 166 -14.73 7.20 1.24
CA LYS A 166 -15.45 6.91 2.48
C LYS A 166 -16.81 7.60 2.53
N SER A 167 -16.87 8.89 2.20
CA SER A 167 -18.12 9.65 2.23
C SER A 167 -19.17 9.10 1.27
N LYS A 168 -18.74 8.62 0.09
CA LYS A 168 -19.62 8.03 -0.90
C LYS A 168 -20.16 6.66 -0.47
N TYR A 169 -19.31 5.80 0.13
CA TYR A 169 -19.73 4.51 0.64
C TYR A 169 -20.70 4.61 1.82
N ILE A 170 -20.44 5.51 2.78
CA ILE A 170 -21.34 5.72 3.94
C ILE A 170 -22.75 6.16 3.48
N ALA A 171 -22.84 6.90 2.37
CA ALA A 171 -24.11 7.36 1.83
C ALA A 171 -24.92 6.22 1.16
N LEU A 172 -24.35 5.05 0.94
CA LEU A 172 -25.08 3.92 0.35
C LEU A 172 -26.19 3.43 1.29
N PRO A 173 -27.40 3.15 0.76
CA PRO A 173 -28.52 2.66 1.57
C PRO A 173 -28.23 1.33 2.28
N GLU A 174 -27.35 0.51 1.72
CA GLU A 174 -26.93 -0.77 2.29
C GLU A 174 -26.14 -0.59 3.59
N ILE A 175 -25.37 0.47 3.70
CA ILE A 175 -24.53 0.80 4.87
C ILE A 175 -25.28 1.72 5.84
N LEU A 176 -25.98 2.73 5.30
CA LEU A 176 -26.65 3.76 6.10
C LEU A 176 -27.85 3.22 6.89
N HIS A 177 -28.62 2.31 6.29
CA HIS A 177 -29.83 1.76 6.93
C HIS A 177 -29.49 0.60 7.88
N ALA A 178 -29.73 0.77 9.17
CA ALA A 178 -29.50 -0.26 10.20
C ALA A 178 -30.20 -1.58 9.94
N SER A 179 -31.34 -1.58 9.21
CA SER A 179 -32.05 -2.79 8.82
C SER A 179 -31.29 -3.66 7.81
N LYS A 180 -30.38 -3.07 7.04
CA LYS A 180 -29.55 -3.77 6.06
C LYS A 180 -28.13 -4.03 6.57
N SER A 181 -27.52 -3.06 7.23
CA SER A 181 -26.16 -3.16 7.78
C SER A 181 -26.08 -3.84 9.14
N GLY A 182 -27.21 -3.98 9.85
CA GLY A 182 -27.22 -4.52 11.21
C GLY A 182 -26.64 -3.58 12.28
N SER A 183 -26.17 -2.39 11.92
CA SER A 183 -25.54 -1.42 12.82
C SER A 183 -26.03 -0.01 12.57
N THR A 184 -26.02 0.83 13.59
CA THR A 184 -26.29 2.28 13.52
C THR A 184 -25.02 3.10 13.47
N ASP A 185 -23.84 2.49 13.47
CA ASP A 185 -22.55 3.18 13.59
C ASP A 185 -22.21 4.02 12.37
N ALA A 186 -22.64 3.62 11.19
CA ALA A 186 -22.48 4.42 9.97
C ALA A 186 -23.16 5.79 10.13
N LEU A 187 -24.40 5.81 10.64
CA LEU A 187 -25.17 7.04 10.83
C LEU A 187 -24.66 7.88 12.00
N ARG A 188 -24.21 7.25 13.10
CA ARG A 188 -23.83 7.94 14.34
C ARG A 188 -22.37 8.35 14.39
N LYS A 189 -21.47 7.53 13.84
CA LYS A 189 -20.02 7.71 13.96
C LYS A 189 -19.30 7.88 12.62
N ALA A 190 -20.03 7.83 11.50
CA ALA A 190 -19.47 7.77 10.16
C ALA A 190 -18.44 6.64 10.00
N SER A 191 -18.69 5.49 10.64
CA SER A 191 -17.85 4.29 10.56
C SER A 191 -18.43 3.32 9.55
N LEU A 192 -17.58 2.72 8.72
CA LEU A 192 -17.96 1.64 7.80
C LEU A 192 -18.05 0.28 8.51
N GLY A 193 -17.58 0.20 9.78
CA GLY A 193 -17.49 -1.04 10.53
C GLY A 193 -16.10 -1.66 10.48
N ASP A 194 -15.86 -2.56 11.42
CA ASP A 194 -14.57 -3.25 11.52
C ASP A 194 -14.54 -4.54 10.69
N ASP A 195 -15.68 -4.98 10.17
CA ASP A 195 -15.83 -6.17 9.33
C ASP A 195 -16.93 -5.93 8.29
N LEU A 196 -16.57 -5.31 7.16
CA LEU A 196 -17.45 -5.10 6.05
C LEU A 196 -17.05 -6.04 4.91
N MET A 197 -17.88 -7.06 4.61
CA MET A 197 -17.62 -8.07 3.58
C MET A 197 -16.24 -8.75 3.73
N GLY A 198 -15.82 -9.01 4.98
CA GLY A 198 -14.54 -9.66 5.28
C GLY A 198 -13.33 -8.72 5.31
N PHE A 199 -13.53 -7.41 5.24
CA PHE A 199 -12.46 -6.41 5.33
C PHE A 199 -12.65 -5.49 6.54
N ALA A 200 -11.57 -5.26 7.28
CA ALA A 200 -11.50 -4.17 8.23
C ALA A 200 -11.25 -2.85 7.48
N ALA A 201 -12.17 -1.90 7.60
CA ALA A 201 -12.13 -0.64 6.86
C ALA A 201 -11.43 0.46 7.66
N TYR A 202 -10.32 0.97 7.11
CA TYR A 202 -9.58 2.11 7.65
C TYR A 202 -9.67 3.31 6.72
N MET A 203 -9.43 4.50 7.24
CA MET A 203 -9.37 5.73 6.46
C MET A 203 -8.03 6.41 6.67
N ASP A 204 -7.40 6.80 5.57
CA ASP A 204 -6.20 7.65 5.61
C ASP A 204 -6.34 8.81 4.63
N GLN A 205 -5.79 9.96 5.04
CA GLN A 205 -5.75 11.18 4.24
C GLN A 205 -4.52 11.23 3.32
N ASN A 206 -3.53 10.34 3.55
CA ASN A 206 -2.25 10.32 2.84
C ASN A 206 -2.22 9.38 1.64
N ILE A 207 -3.40 8.92 1.18
CA ILE A 207 -3.49 8.06 0.00
C ILE A 207 -3.01 8.82 -1.23
N VAL A 208 -2.02 8.25 -1.92
CA VAL A 208 -1.41 8.85 -3.11
C VAL A 208 -2.26 8.53 -4.34
N ASN A 209 -2.72 9.55 -5.02
CA ASN A 209 -3.38 9.42 -6.31
C ASN A 209 -2.34 9.55 -7.43
N LYS A 210 -2.42 8.67 -8.41
CA LYS A 210 -1.60 8.70 -9.62
C LYS A 210 -2.49 9.01 -10.83
N ALA A 211 -2.06 9.95 -11.66
CA ALA A 211 -2.69 10.15 -12.96
C ALA A 211 -2.24 9.02 -13.90
N PRO A 212 -3.15 8.31 -14.56
CA PRO A 212 -2.80 7.30 -15.54
C PRO A 212 -2.18 7.93 -16.79
N GLY A 213 -1.43 7.15 -17.54
CA GLY A 213 -1.01 7.53 -18.88
C GLY A 213 -2.19 7.72 -19.83
N THR A 214 -1.92 8.29 -20.99
CA THR A 214 -2.96 8.63 -21.98
C THR A 214 -3.25 7.52 -22.98
N ALA A 215 -2.46 6.44 -22.98
CA ALA A 215 -2.68 5.28 -23.84
C ALA A 215 -3.92 4.49 -23.37
N THR A 216 -4.84 4.20 -24.30
CA THR A 216 -6.08 3.49 -24.00
C THR A 216 -6.16 2.11 -24.61
N ALA A 217 -5.46 1.87 -25.71
CA ALA A 217 -5.42 0.58 -26.39
C ALA A 217 -4.12 0.44 -27.21
N GLY A 218 -3.77 -0.79 -27.54
CA GLY A 218 -2.63 -1.13 -28.38
C GLY A 218 -2.60 -2.64 -28.65
N THR A 219 -1.72 -3.08 -29.55
CA THR A 219 -1.45 -4.49 -29.81
C THR A 219 -0.12 -4.85 -29.18
N ALA A 220 -0.15 -5.82 -28.26
CA ALA A 220 1.06 -6.29 -27.59
C ALA A 220 1.73 -7.43 -28.36
N THR A 221 3.05 -7.34 -28.53
CA THR A 221 3.88 -8.43 -29.08
C THR A 221 5.07 -8.65 -28.16
N GLY A 222 5.31 -9.92 -27.81
CA GLY A 222 6.40 -10.26 -26.89
C GLY A 222 6.73 -11.74 -26.95
N THR A 223 7.90 -12.08 -26.44
CA THR A 223 8.34 -13.48 -26.32
C THR A 223 7.99 -14.01 -24.94
N LEU A 224 7.53 -15.23 -24.84
CA LEU A 224 7.22 -15.86 -23.55
C LEU A 224 8.44 -15.83 -22.62
N GLY A 225 8.25 -15.28 -21.43
CA GLY A 225 9.32 -15.13 -20.42
C GLY A 225 10.15 -13.85 -20.55
N ALA A 226 9.89 -12.99 -21.54
CA ALA A 226 10.53 -11.68 -21.63
C ALA A 226 9.95 -10.71 -20.56
N SER A 227 10.81 -9.81 -20.10
CA SER A 227 10.41 -8.73 -19.18
C SER A 227 9.92 -7.49 -19.90
N THR A 228 10.06 -7.44 -21.23
CA THR A 228 9.65 -6.32 -22.09
C THR A 228 8.63 -6.79 -23.11
N VAL A 229 7.70 -5.93 -23.45
CA VAL A 229 6.65 -6.17 -24.44
C VAL A 229 6.57 -4.96 -25.36
N ASP A 230 6.67 -5.17 -26.66
CA ASP A 230 6.47 -4.13 -27.65
C ASP A 230 4.99 -3.87 -27.87
N LEU A 231 4.58 -2.59 -27.86
CA LEU A 231 3.21 -2.19 -28.14
C LEU A 231 3.14 -1.48 -29.49
N ALA A 232 2.29 -1.97 -30.37
CA ALA A 232 1.99 -1.38 -31.67
C ALA A 232 0.55 -0.85 -31.70
N SER A 233 0.27 0.06 -32.62
CA SER A 233 -1.06 0.65 -32.81
C SER A 233 -1.64 1.27 -31.53
N VAL A 234 -0.79 1.92 -30.75
CA VAL A 234 -1.19 2.60 -29.50
C VAL A 234 -2.14 3.75 -29.83
N THR A 235 -3.22 3.84 -29.07
CA THR A 235 -4.22 4.91 -29.19
C THR A 235 -4.24 5.75 -27.91
N PRO A 236 -4.05 7.09 -28.01
CA PRO A 236 -3.66 7.86 -29.19
C PRO A 236 -2.24 7.57 -29.68
N ALA A 237 -1.90 7.91 -30.92
CA ALA A 237 -0.60 7.59 -31.53
C ALA A 237 0.63 8.18 -30.80
N ALA A 238 0.42 9.18 -29.95
CA ALA A 238 1.40 9.75 -29.02
C ALA A 238 0.99 9.44 -27.57
N GLY A 239 0.33 8.31 -27.33
CA GLY A 239 -0.10 7.91 -26.00
C GLY A 239 1.08 7.63 -25.08
N THR A 240 0.94 7.99 -23.81
CA THR A 240 1.94 7.73 -22.76
C THR A 240 1.46 6.59 -21.89
N ILE A 241 2.39 5.74 -21.48
CA ILE A 241 2.23 4.77 -20.40
C ILE A 241 3.16 5.19 -19.29
N LEU A 242 2.66 5.31 -18.08
CA LEU A 242 3.45 5.73 -16.94
C LEU A 242 3.73 4.52 -16.03
N LYS A 243 4.85 4.57 -15.33
CA LYS A 243 5.18 3.56 -14.31
C LYS A 243 3.98 3.34 -13.37
N GLY A 244 3.58 2.08 -13.20
CA GLY A 244 2.44 1.68 -12.38
C GLY A 244 1.09 1.73 -13.13
N ASP A 245 1.06 2.01 -14.43
CA ASP A 245 -0.13 1.75 -15.22
C ASP A 245 -0.31 0.24 -15.39
N VAL A 246 -1.54 -0.20 -15.35
CA VAL A 246 -1.85 -1.62 -15.52
C VAL A 246 -2.34 -1.86 -16.94
N VAL A 247 -1.64 -2.76 -17.63
CA VAL A 247 -1.98 -3.21 -18.98
C VAL A 247 -2.54 -4.63 -18.89
N THR A 248 -3.66 -4.87 -19.54
CA THR A 248 -4.25 -6.20 -19.62
C THR A 248 -3.92 -6.83 -20.96
N ILE A 249 -3.23 -7.98 -20.92
CA ILE A 249 -2.85 -8.75 -22.11
C ILE A 249 -3.40 -10.17 -21.93
N ASP A 250 -4.23 -10.61 -22.88
CA ASP A 250 -4.87 -11.94 -22.84
C ASP A 250 -5.57 -12.27 -21.52
N GLY A 251 -6.19 -11.26 -20.91
CA GLY A 251 -6.91 -11.40 -19.64
C GLY A 251 -6.03 -11.34 -18.38
N ASN A 252 -4.71 -11.28 -18.51
CA ASN A 252 -3.79 -11.12 -17.40
C ASN A 252 -3.40 -9.64 -17.22
N GLN A 253 -3.25 -9.21 -15.98
CA GLN A 253 -2.88 -7.85 -15.61
C GLN A 253 -1.37 -7.76 -15.35
N TYR A 254 -0.73 -6.76 -15.96
CA TYR A 254 0.70 -6.48 -15.82
C TYR A 254 0.90 -5.01 -15.45
N VAL A 255 1.83 -4.72 -14.58
CA VAL A 255 2.21 -3.35 -14.20
C VAL A 255 3.40 -2.90 -15.02
N CYS A 256 3.31 -1.70 -15.56
CA CYS A 256 4.41 -1.04 -16.24
C CYS A 256 5.45 -0.55 -15.22
N THR A 257 6.70 -0.95 -15.38
CA THR A 257 7.80 -0.62 -14.46
C THR A 257 8.49 0.69 -14.81
N GLU A 258 8.34 1.15 -16.05
CA GLU A 258 9.00 2.34 -16.60
C GLU A 258 8.00 3.21 -17.38
N ASP A 259 8.32 4.50 -17.48
CA ASP A 259 7.55 5.43 -18.29
C ASP A 259 7.90 5.24 -19.77
N ALA A 260 6.89 5.18 -20.62
CA ALA A 260 7.07 5.06 -22.05
C ALA A 260 6.11 5.98 -22.82
N THR A 261 6.56 6.53 -23.95
CA THR A 261 5.75 7.36 -24.83
C THR A 261 5.73 6.76 -26.23
N ALA A 262 4.54 6.60 -26.79
CA ALA A 262 4.41 6.10 -28.13
C ALA A 262 4.98 7.10 -29.15
N VAL A 263 5.83 6.59 -30.05
CA VAL A 263 6.31 7.32 -31.22
C VAL A 263 5.63 6.72 -32.44
N THR A 264 4.82 7.51 -33.12
CA THR A 264 4.01 7.06 -34.27
C THR A 264 3.15 5.82 -34.00
N GLY A 265 2.63 5.71 -32.77
CA GLY A 265 1.77 4.60 -32.34
C GLY A 265 2.49 3.33 -31.92
N ALA A 266 3.81 3.37 -31.65
CA ALA A 266 4.56 2.22 -31.15
C ALA A 266 5.36 2.59 -29.90
N ILE A 267 5.45 1.63 -28.97
CA ILE A 267 6.28 1.66 -27.74
C ILE A 267 7.12 0.39 -27.75
N SER A 268 8.40 0.51 -27.56
CA SER A 268 9.36 -0.60 -27.44
C SER A 268 10.06 -0.57 -26.08
#